data_2cb8db1588650f84f165ddc6d75de0c4
#
_entry.id   2cb8db1588650f84f165ddc6d75de0c4
#
_cell.length_a   1.000
_cell.length_b   1.000
_cell.length_c   1.000
_cell.angle_alpha   90.00
_cell.angle_beta   90.00
_cell.angle_gamma   90.00
#
_symmetry.space_group_name_H-M   'P 1'
#
loop_
_entity.id
_entity.type
_entity.pdbx_description
1 polymer ?
#
loop_
_entity_poly.entity_id
_entity_poly.type
_entity_poly.pdbx_seq_one_letter_code
_entity_poly.pdbx_strand_id
1 'polypeptide(L)'
;MKAKILLFAASFIATSAMAQGLKSGVDRNNMDFNVKPGENFYEYAAGNWLKSHPLDKEHPMNGAFVDLEELNKKRIREMVEDYAKKPQTKGTVAQKIASIYNLYMDSTRRNREGYTPIKSVLAKVRAAKTRKELIKLMYDLDEKGYNTFPVGFGMTTDAMNSSRYIIGVSQSGLGLDPEYYTQPNEQQKAVVAAYKSLKNDYLKMVGNAPAVAKKKMEEAFALENRIAKVSYDQVKSRDPQANYHPMTWEQLLKDYPGIDWNYILKIAGYPNNGGKVDVGQPEPVHEVEKILATAPLDQLKAYMELAVVSSSAGMLSDAFSKRKFE
;
A
#
# COMPACT_ATOMS: atom_id res chain seq x y z
N MET A 1 43.16 -44.23 29.66
CA MET A 1 42.96 -42.85 30.10
C MET A 1 43.52 -41.80 29.11
N LYS A 2 44.67 -42.03 28.49
CA LYS A 2 45.28 -41.05 27.56
C LYS A 2 44.47 -40.72 26.27
N ALA A 3 43.76 -41.70 25.71
CA ALA A 3 42.93 -41.49 24.50
C ALA A 3 41.65 -40.63 24.74
N LYS A 4 41.05 -40.71 25.93
CA LYS A 4 39.87 -39.90 26.28
C LYS A 4 40.20 -38.43 26.53
N ILE A 5 41.41 -38.13 26.98
CA ILE A 5 41.88 -36.74 27.19
C ILE A 5 42.18 -36.05 25.84
N LEU A 6 42.67 -36.78 24.86
CA LEU A 6 42.91 -36.26 23.51
C LEU A 6 41.58 -35.91 22.77
N LEU A 7 40.53 -36.71 22.96
CA LEU A 7 39.23 -36.43 22.37
C LEU A 7 38.56 -35.16 22.98
N PHE A 8 38.74 -34.93 24.27
CA PHE A 8 38.21 -33.76 24.97
C PHE A 8 38.96 -32.47 24.56
N ALA A 9 40.26 -32.53 24.37
CA ALA A 9 41.09 -31.42 23.89
C ALA A 9 40.75 -31.06 22.44
N ALA A 10 40.52 -32.06 21.55
CA ALA A 10 40.10 -31.81 20.18
C ALA A 10 38.70 -31.19 20.07
N SER A 11 37.76 -31.53 20.96
CA SER A 11 36.41 -30.92 21.02
C SER A 11 36.44 -29.46 21.47
N PHE A 12 37.37 -29.08 22.35
CA PHE A 12 37.54 -27.69 22.79
C PHE A 12 38.18 -26.79 21.72
N ILE A 13 39.05 -27.34 20.88
CA ILE A 13 39.68 -26.59 19.78
C ILE A 13 38.70 -26.42 18.62
N ALA A 14 37.80 -27.36 18.37
CA ALA A 14 36.76 -27.25 17.34
C ALA A 14 35.69 -26.22 17.64
N THR A 15 35.37 -25.98 18.94
CA THR A 15 34.42 -24.95 19.34
C THR A 15 34.98 -23.52 19.34
N SER A 16 36.28 -23.37 19.48
CA SER A 16 36.92 -22.04 19.38
C SER A 16 37.12 -21.56 17.90
N ALA A 17 37.09 -22.46 16.93
CA ALA A 17 37.19 -22.09 15.51
C ALA A 17 35.87 -21.51 14.91
N MET A 18 34.74 -21.62 15.62
CA MET A 18 33.45 -21.06 15.18
C MET A 18 33.07 -19.75 15.88
N ALA A 19 33.89 -19.23 16.77
CA ALA A 19 33.73 -17.87 17.25
C ALA A 19 34.23 -16.90 16.16
N GLN A 20 33.43 -16.68 15.11
CA GLN A 20 33.57 -15.47 14.31
C GLN A 20 33.47 -14.32 15.29
N GLY A 21 34.59 -13.63 15.56
CA GLY A 21 34.64 -12.52 16.48
C GLY A 21 33.50 -11.56 16.17
N LEU A 22 32.63 -11.32 17.14
CA LEU A 22 31.57 -10.33 17.06
C LEU A 22 32.22 -9.02 16.63
N LYS A 23 31.97 -8.62 15.38
CA LYS A 23 32.39 -7.31 14.89
C LYS A 23 31.47 -6.26 15.49
N SER A 24 32.06 -5.18 15.98
CA SER A 24 31.30 -3.97 16.29
C SER A 24 30.50 -3.60 15.03
N GLY A 25 29.24 -3.30 15.12
CA GLY A 25 28.43 -2.83 13.98
C GLY A 25 28.88 -1.45 13.45
N VAL A 26 29.92 -0.85 14.04
CA VAL A 26 30.46 0.46 13.65
C VAL A 26 31.56 0.25 12.60
N ASP A 27 31.32 0.72 11.37
CA ASP A 27 32.34 0.78 10.34
C ASP A 27 33.11 2.12 10.45
N ARG A 28 34.35 2.06 10.95
CA ARG A 28 35.18 3.24 11.14
C ARG A 28 35.60 3.92 9.83
N ASN A 29 35.53 3.23 8.70
CA ASN A 29 35.83 3.82 7.39
C ASN A 29 34.81 4.89 6.98
N ASN A 30 33.60 4.80 7.52
CA ASN A 30 32.54 5.78 7.30
C ASN A 30 32.73 7.09 8.09
N MET A 31 33.62 7.08 9.09
CA MET A 31 33.87 8.20 9.99
C MET A 31 34.92 9.17 9.42
N ASP A 32 34.71 10.48 9.59
CA ASP A 32 35.71 11.49 9.27
C ASP A 32 36.43 11.95 10.55
N PHE A 33 37.61 11.42 10.81
CA PHE A 33 38.39 11.72 11.97
C PHE A 33 39.05 13.12 11.94
N ASN A 34 38.96 13.87 10.83
CA ASN A 34 39.41 15.24 10.74
C ASN A 34 38.41 16.22 11.38
N VAL A 35 37.17 15.78 11.58
CA VAL A 35 36.11 16.54 12.25
C VAL A 35 36.10 16.20 13.73
N LYS A 36 36.03 17.23 14.60
CA LYS A 36 35.94 17.00 16.04
C LYS A 36 34.48 16.60 16.41
N PRO A 37 34.27 15.52 17.18
CA PRO A 37 32.96 15.08 17.55
C PRO A 37 32.12 16.10 18.33
N GLY A 38 32.75 16.99 19.07
CA GLY A 38 32.10 18.07 19.79
C GLY A 38 31.69 19.26 18.91
N GLU A 39 32.20 19.38 17.69
CA GLU A 39 31.87 20.43 16.73
C GLU A 39 30.73 19.98 15.80
N ASN A 40 30.87 18.80 15.22
CA ASN A 40 29.85 18.19 14.35
C ASN A 40 29.90 16.66 14.45
N PHE A 41 29.09 16.09 15.34
CA PHE A 41 29.08 14.66 15.57
C PHE A 41 28.58 13.88 14.35
N TYR A 42 27.62 14.43 13.59
CA TYR A 42 27.09 13.78 12.39
C TYR A 42 28.18 13.61 11.32
N GLU A 43 28.92 14.66 11.04
CA GLU A 43 30.00 14.61 10.05
C GLU A 43 31.19 13.78 10.57
N TYR A 44 31.52 13.85 11.87
CA TYR A 44 32.49 12.96 12.49
C TYR A 44 32.12 11.50 12.30
N ALA A 45 30.87 11.11 12.54
CA ALA A 45 30.42 9.73 12.51
C ALA A 45 30.18 9.18 11.09
N ALA A 46 29.78 10.02 10.12
CA ALA A 46 29.32 9.62 8.80
C ALA A 46 29.98 10.39 7.63
N GLY A 47 30.93 11.27 7.87
CA GLY A 47 31.46 12.19 6.86
C GLY A 47 32.09 11.51 5.64
N ASN A 48 32.83 10.43 5.83
CA ASN A 48 33.42 9.68 4.71
C ASN A 48 32.37 8.87 3.94
N TRP A 49 31.36 8.35 4.65
CA TRP A 49 30.23 7.68 3.99
C TRP A 49 29.47 8.67 3.10
N LEU A 50 29.15 9.87 3.60
CA LEU A 50 28.47 10.92 2.83
C LEU A 50 29.24 11.31 1.57
N LYS A 51 30.57 11.41 1.65
CA LYS A 51 31.44 11.73 0.50
C LYS A 51 31.44 10.64 -0.56
N SER A 52 31.33 9.36 -0.15
CA SER A 52 31.36 8.20 -1.04
C SER A 52 29.97 7.82 -1.58
N HIS A 53 28.87 8.33 -0.97
CA HIS A 53 27.48 8.02 -1.33
C HIS A 53 26.72 9.32 -1.63
N PRO A 54 27.04 10.02 -2.75
CA PRO A 54 26.28 11.21 -3.14
C PRO A 54 24.83 10.82 -3.47
N LEU A 55 23.90 11.76 -3.27
CA LEU A 55 22.51 11.59 -3.72
C LEU A 55 22.47 11.32 -5.22
N ASP A 56 21.77 10.27 -5.61
CA ASP A 56 21.46 9.98 -7.00
C ASP A 56 20.14 10.65 -7.44
N LYS A 57 19.77 10.48 -8.73
CA LYS A 57 18.55 11.08 -9.28
C LYS A 57 17.29 10.31 -8.95
N GLU A 58 17.40 9.09 -8.46
CA GLU A 58 16.27 8.18 -8.20
C GLU A 58 15.79 8.28 -6.76
N HIS A 59 16.65 8.72 -5.84
CA HIS A 59 16.35 8.77 -4.41
C HIS A 59 16.35 10.19 -3.87
N PRO A 60 15.28 10.62 -3.17
CA PRO A 60 15.21 11.95 -2.53
C PRO A 60 16.06 12.07 -1.27
N MET A 61 16.55 10.94 -0.77
CA MET A 61 17.41 10.84 0.41
C MET A 61 18.43 9.72 0.23
N ASN A 62 19.48 9.75 1.03
CA ASN A 62 20.50 8.71 1.08
C ASN A 62 20.68 8.21 2.52
N GLY A 63 21.07 6.94 2.69
CA GLY A 63 21.28 6.36 4.01
C GLY A 63 21.34 4.83 3.99
N ALA A 64 21.75 4.25 5.10
CA ALA A 64 21.86 2.79 5.24
C ALA A 64 20.55 2.03 4.97
N PHE A 65 19.40 2.65 5.20
CA PHE A 65 18.12 2.04 4.85
C PHE A 65 17.89 1.99 3.33
N VAL A 66 18.31 3.01 2.59
CA VAL A 66 18.24 3.03 1.11
C VAL A 66 19.16 1.95 0.55
N ASP A 67 20.41 1.86 1.03
CA ASP A 67 21.36 0.82 0.62
C ASP A 67 20.81 -0.59 0.89
N LEU A 68 20.19 -0.79 2.05
CA LEU A 68 19.59 -2.08 2.43
C LEU A 68 18.36 -2.40 1.55
N GLU A 69 17.55 -1.42 1.24
CA GLU A 69 16.40 -1.56 0.34
C GLU A 69 16.85 -1.99 -1.06
N GLU A 70 17.84 -1.31 -1.63
CA GLU A 70 18.37 -1.62 -2.95
C GLU A 70 19.04 -3.02 -2.97
N LEU A 71 19.79 -3.39 -1.94
CA LEU A 71 20.33 -4.72 -1.79
C LEU A 71 19.23 -5.79 -1.74
N ASN A 72 18.15 -5.54 -1.00
CA ASN A 72 17.02 -6.46 -0.90
C ASN A 72 16.26 -6.56 -2.24
N LYS A 73 16.01 -5.45 -2.92
CA LYS A 73 15.41 -5.43 -4.27
C LYS A 73 16.23 -6.29 -5.23
N LYS A 74 17.57 -6.13 -5.23
CA LYS A 74 18.46 -6.91 -6.06
C LYS A 74 18.36 -8.41 -5.75
N ARG A 75 18.45 -8.80 -4.48
CA ARG A 75 18.38 -10.22 -4.05
C ARG A 75 17.03 -10.87 -4.38
N ILE A 76 15.92 -10.15 -4.14
CA ILE A 76 14.57 -10.63 -4.47
C ILE A 76 14.44 -10.79 -5.98
N ARG A 77 14.92 -9.83 -6.76
CA ARG A 77 14.90 -9.91 -8.22
C ARG A 77 15.68 -11.12 -8.72
N GLU A 78 16.91 -11.34 -8.25
CA GLU A 78 17.74 -12.49 -8.61
C GLU A 78 17.02 -13.82 -8.31
N MET A 79 16.39 -13.93 -7.13
CA MET A 79 15.61 -15.11 -6.73
C MET A 79 14.40 -15.35 -7.65
N VAL A 80 13.63 -14.30 -7.93
CA VAL A 80 12.42 -14.38 -8.78
C VAL A 80 12.80 -14.77 -10.22
N GLU A 81 13.85 -14.15 -10.76
CA GLU A 81 14.37 -14.47 -12.09
C GLU A 81 14.91 -15.91 -12.18
N ASP A 82 15.57 -16.40 -11.13
CA ASP A 82 16.03 -17.80 -11.08
C ASP A 82 14.85 -18.78 -11.09
N TYR A 83 13.79 -18.51 -10.34
CA TYR A 83 12.56 -19.30 -10.41
C TYR A 83 11.90 -19.24 -11.79
N ALA A 84 11.87 -18.07 -12.41
CA ALA A 84 11.23 -17.88 -13.71
C ALA A 84 11.97 -18.57 -14.87
N LYS A 85 13.30 -18.73 -14.78
CA LYS A 85 14.15 -19.37 -15.81
C LYS A 85 14.10 -20.90 -15.78
N LYS A 86 13.65 -21.52 -14.69
CA LYS A 86 13.69 -22.97 -14.47
C LYS A 86 12.28 -23.56 -14.40
N PRO A 87 12.05 -24.79 -14.91
CA PRO A 87 10.81 -25.50 -14.66
C PRO A 87 10.59 -25.70 -13.15
N GLN A 88 9.39 -25.37 -12.71
CA GLN A 88 9.00 -25.46 -11.30
C GLN A 88 7.94 -26.54 -11.09
N THR A 89 8.01 -27.25 -9.97
CA THR A 89 6.99 -28.26 -9.62
C THR A 89 5.65 -27.60 -9.39
N LYS A 90 4.60 -28.12 -10.06
CA LYS A 90 3.23 -27.61 -9.97
C LYS A 90 2.72 -27.53 -8.53
N GLY A 91 2.13 -26.40 -8.16
CA GLY A 91 1.56 -26.14 -6.84
C GLY A 91 2.53 -25.59 -5.81
N THR A 92 3.84 -25.55 -6.09
CA THR A 92 4.83 -24.95 -5.19
C THR A 92 4.79 -23.43 -5.19
N VAL A 93 5.32 -22.81 -4.13
CA VAL A 93 5.48 -21.34 -4.03
C VAL A 93 6.35 -20.82 -5.18
N ALA A 94 7.46 -21.51 -5.49
CA ALA A 94 8.34 -21.15 -6.60
C ALA A 94 7.61 -21.11 -7.94
N GLN A 95 6.74 -22.10 -8.20
CA GLN A 95 5.92 -22.13 -9.43
C GLN A 95 4.95 -20.95 -9.50
N LYS A 96 4.30 -20.59 -8.39
CA LYS A 96 3.38 -19.45 -8.33
C LYS A 96 4.11 -18.13 -8.60
N ILE A 97 5.27 -17.92 -7.97
CA ILE A 97 6.12 -16.73 -8.17
C ILE A 97 6.57 -16.65 -9.65
N ALA A 98 7.10 -17.73 -10.20
CA ALA A 98 7.54 -17.79 -11.59
C ALA A 98 6.38 -17.48 -12.57
N SER A 99 5.20 -18.03 -12.32
CA SER A 99 4.02 -17.81 -13.17
C SER A 99 3.57 -16.36 -13.15
N ILE A 100 3.49 -15.73 -11.98
CA ILE A 100 3.10 -14.32 -11.84
C ILE A 100 4.14 -13.42 -12.52
N TYR A 101 5.43 -13.66 -12.28
CA TYR A 101 6.51 -12.89 -12.90
C TYR A 101 6.47 -12.97 -14.43
N ASN A 102 6.37 -14.17 -14.99
CA ASN A 102 6.33 -14.36 -16.44
C ASN A 102 5.08 -13.73 -17.07
N LEU A 103 3.92 -13.80 -16.41
CA LEU A 103 2.71 -13.11 -16.86
C LEU A 103 2.88 -11.59 -16.84
N TYR A 104 3.50 -11.06 -15.78
CA TYR A 104 3.75 -9.63 -15.67
C TYR A 104 4.76 -9.13 -16.70
N MET A 105 5.80 -9.91 -17.00
CA MET A 105 6.84 -9.56 -17.97
C MET A 105 6.42 -9.76 -19.44
N ASP A 106 5.29 -10.44 -19.72
CA ASP A 106 4.76 -10.59 -21.06
C ASP A 106 4.07 -9.29 -21.55
N SER A 107 4.90 -8.30 -21.87
CA SER A 107 4.43 -7.00 -22.38
C SER A 107 3.69 -7.13 -23.72
N THR A 108 4.08 -8.09 -24.56
CA THR A 108 3.40 -8.35 -25.84
C THR A 108 1.94 -8.73 -25.62
N ARG A 109 1.67 -9.63 -24.70
CA ARG A 109 0.32 -10.02 -24.31
C ARG A 109 -0.43 -8.85 -23.68
N ARG A 110 0.16 -8.17 -22.68
CA ARG A 110 -0.47 -7.04 -21.99
C ARG A 110 -0.83 -5.91 -22.96
N ASN A 111 0.06 -5.60 -23.92
CA ASN A 111 -0.20 -4.56 -24.92
C ASN A 111 -1.31 -4.96 -25.90
N ARG A 112 -1.40 -6.23 -26.29
CA ARG A 112 -2.50 -6.74 -27.12
C ARG A 112 -3.84 -6.72 -26.39
N GLU A 113 -3.86 -7.08 -25.11
CA GLU A 113 -5.09 -7.12 -24.29
C GLU A 113 -5.54 -5.72 -23.86
N GLY A 114 -4.63 -4.75 -23.73
CA GLY A 114 -4.94 -3.38 -23.32
C GLY A 114 -5.64 -3.33 -21.94
N TYR A 115 -6.86 -2.77 -21.90
CA TYR A 115 -7.70 -2.78 -20.69
C TYR A 115 -8.79 -3.87 -20.67
N THR A 116 -8.74 -4.81 -21.62
CA THR A 116 -9.73 -5.90 -21.73
C THR A 116 -9.93 -6.66 -20.43
N PRO A 117 -8.90 -6.95 -19.60
CA PRO A 117 -9.09 -7.68 -18.34
C PRO A 117 -10.08 -7.03 -17.36
N ILE A 118 -10.19 -5.71 -17.38
CA ILE A 118 -11.11 -4.95 -16.48
C ILE A 118 -12.38 -4.48 -17.18
N LYS A 119 -12.53 -4.72 -18.47
CA LYS A 119 -13.68 -4.24 -19.27
C LYS A 119 -15.02 -4.68 -18.71
N SER A 120 -15.13 -5.95 -18.30
CA SER A 120 -16.36 -6.48 -17.71
C SER A 120 -16.68 -5.87 -16.35
N VAL A 121 -15.67 -5.54 -15.54
CA VAL A 121 -15.82 -4.87 -14.24
C VAL A 121 -16.33 -3.43 -14.46
N LEU A 122 -15.68 -2.69 -15.36
CA LEU A 122 -16.11 -1.33 -15.73
C LEU A 122 -17.55 -1.32 -16.29
N ALA A 123 -17.92 -2.32 -17.10
CA ALA A 123 -19.27 -2.43 -17.63
C ALA A 123 -20.31 -2.60 -16.50
N LYS A 124 -20.02 -3.41 -15.47
CA LYS A 124 -20.90 -3.56 -14.29
C LYS A 124 -21.07 -2.25 -13.54
N VAL A 125 -19.98 -1.51 -13.29
CA VAL A 125 -20.04 -0.19 -12.62
C VAL A 125 -20.90 0.78 -13.43
N ARG A 126 -20.69 0.85 -14.74
CA ARG A 126 -21.42 1.75 -15.64
C ARG A 126 -22.91 1.40 -15.74
N ALA A 127 -23.24 0.11 -15.72
CA ALA A 127 -24.61 -0.39 -15.89
C ALA A 127 -25.48 -0.31 -14.62
N ALA A 128 -24.90 -0.19 -13.43
CA ALA A 128 -25.65 -0.10 -12.17
C ALA A 128 -26.72 1.01 -12.22
N LYS A 129 -27.96 0.68 -11.91
CA LYS A 129 -29.10 1.59 -12.03
C LYS A 129 -29.53 2.19 -10.69
N THR A 130 -29.23 1.48 -9.61
CA THR A 130 -29.65 1.90 -8.26
C THR A 130 -28.43 2.06 -7.35
N ARG A 131 -28.59 2.93 -6.36
CA ARG A 131 -27.60 3.14 -5.29
C ARG A 131 -27.27 1.83 -4.55
N LYS A 132 -28.29 1.07 -4.18
CA LYS A 132 -28.14 -0.20 -3.45
C LYS A 132 -27.30 -1.20 -4.24
N GLU A 133 -27.59 -1.35 -5.54
CA GLU A 133 -26.81 -2.19 -6.45
C GLU A 133 -25.37 -1.73 -6.54
N LEU A 134 -25.15 -0.42 -6.69
CA LEU A 134 -23.80 0.13 -6.82
C LEU A 134 -22.98 -0.01 -5.53
N ILE A 135 -23.56 0.23 -4.35
CA ILE A 135 -22.89 0.06 -3.06
C ILE A 135 -22.53 -1.41 -2.82
N LYS A 136 -23.44 -2.34 -3.14
CA LYS A 136 -23.11 -3.76 -3.05
C LYS A 136 -21.95 -4.13 -3.96
N LEU A 137 -21.97 -3.65 -5.21
CA LEU A 137 -20.87 -3.87 -6.16
C LEU A 137 -19.56 -3.24 -5.66
N MET A 138 -19.61 -2.09 -4.98
CA MET A 138 -18.45 -1.44 -4.36
C MET A 138 -17.78 -2.38 -3.35
N TYR A 139 -18.53 -3.00 -2.44
CA TYR A 139 -17.99 -3.96 -1.48
C TYR A 139 -17.41 -5.21 -2.19
N ASP A 140 -18.16 -5.77 -3.15
CA ASP A 140 -17.74 -6.97 -3.90
C ASP A 140 -16.44 -6.74 -4.71
N LEU A 141 -16.20 -5.53 -5.18
CA LEU A 141 -14.99 -5.17 -5.92
C LEU A 141 -13.84 -4.81 -4.99
N ASP A 142 -14.13 -4.21 -3.86
CA ASP A 142 -13.13 -3.90 -2.84
C ASP A 142 -12.46 -5.16 -2.32
N GLU A 143 -13.26 -6.18 -1.98
CA GLU A 143 -12.77 -7.50 -1.56
C GLU A 143 -11.88 -8.17 -2.62
N LYS A 144 -12.07 -7.83 -3.89
CA LYS A 144 -11.22 -8.30 -5.00
C LYS A 144 -9.97 -7.45 -5.23
N GLY A 145 -9.71 -6.48 -4.38
CA GLY A 145 -8.53 -5.60 -4.44
C GLY A 145 -8.64 -4.42 -5.39
N TYR A 146 -9.85 -4.03 -5.82
CA TYR A 146 -10.04 -2.85 -6.65
C TYR A 146 -10.08 -1.52 -5.88
N ASN A 147 -10.00 -1.56 -4.56
CA ASN A 147 -10.01 -0.38 -3.66
C ASN A 147 -11.19 0.58 -3.95
N THR A 148 -12.36 0.00 -4.13
CA THR A 148 -13.58 0.76 -4.49
C THR A 148 -14.34 1.29 -3.28
N PHE A 149 -14.13 0.73 -2.10
CA PHE A 149 -14.79 1.15 -0.87
C PHE A 149 -13.86 2.09 -0.07
N PRO A 150 -14.30 3.32 0.25
CA PRO A 150 -13.44 4.32 0.88
C PRO A 150 -13.34 4.19 2.41
N VAL A 151 -13.40 2.97 2.93
CA VAL A 151 -13.14 2.63 4.33
C VAL A 151 -12.29 1.37 4.36
N GLY A 152 -11.20 1.39 5.09
CA GLY A 152 -10.38 0.21 5.34
C GLY A 152 -11.07 -0.72 6.32
N PHE A 153 -11.10 -2.02 6.01
CA PHE A 153 -11.70 -3.05 6.86
C PHE A 153 -10.83 -4.29 6.84
N GLY A 154 -10.40 -4.77 8.03
CA GLY A 154 -9.55 -5.95 8.07
C GLY A 154 -9.16 -6.36 9.48
N MET A 155 -8.53 -7.54 9.58
CA MET A 155 -7.96 -8.01 10.85
C MET A 155 -6.65 -7.28 11.13
N THR A 156 -6.51 -6.76 12.33
CA THR A 156 -5.29 -6.13 12.83
C THR A 156 -4.98 -6.58 14.26
N THR A 157 -3.77 -6.35 14.72
CA THR A 157 -3.43 -6.55 16.13
C THR A 157 -4.08 -5.45 16.96
N ASP A 158 -4.70 -5.81 18.08
CA ASP A 158 -5.24 -4.84 19.02
C ASP A 158 -4.10 -3.98 19.60
N ALA A 159 -4.14 -2.68 19.36
CA ALA A 159 -3.09 -1.75 19.78
C ALA A 159 -2.86 -1.73 21.32
N MET A 160 -3.89 -2.04 22.12
CA MET A 160 -3.82 -2.09 23.58
C MET A 160 -3.67 -3.50 24.13
N ASN A 161 -3.67 -4.53 23.27
CA ASN A 161 -3.42 -5.92 23.66
C ASN A 161 -2.87 -6.74 22.49
N SER A 162 -1.56 -6.67 22.28
CA SER A 162 -0.87 -7.33 21.17
C SER A 162 -0.98 -8.86 21.12
N SER A 163 -1.55 -9.49 22.15
CA SER A 163 -1.77 -10.94 22.17
C SER A 163 -3.06 -11.38 21.46
N ARG A 164 -3.86 -10.45 20.94
CA ARG A 164 -5.10 -10.75 20.20
C ARG A 164 -5.24 -9.94 18.93
N TYR A 165 -6.03 -10.47 18.01
CA TYR A 165 -6.49 -9.76 16.83
C TYR A 165 -7.85 -9.09 17.07
N ILE A 166 -8.08 -7.99 16.39
CA ILE A 166 -9.31 -7.21 16.40
C ILE A 166 -9.67 -6.85 14.94
N ILE A 167 -10.94 -6.62 14.65
CA ILE A 167 -11.33 -6.04 13.38
C ILE A 167 -11.02 -4.53 13.44
N GLY A 168 -10.20 -4.06 12.51
CA GLY A 168 -9.92 -2.64 12.34
C GLY A 168 -10.77 -2.03 11.24
N VAL A 169 -11.32 -0.86 11.51
CA VAL A 169 -11.99 0.02 10.55
C VAL A 169 -11.20 1.32 10.49
N SER A 170 -10.78 1.75 9.31
CA SER A 170 -9.89 2.90 9.15
C SER A 170 -10.29 3.80 7.98
N GLN A 171 -9.83 5.05 8.03
CA GLN A 171 -9.94 5.94 6.89
C GLN A 171 -9.22 5.37 5.66
N SER A 172 -9.83 5.54 4.48
CA SER A 172 -9.31 5.10 3.19
C SER A 172 -9.92 5.94 2.06
N GLY A 173 -9.65 5.56 0.81
CA GLY A 173 -10.31 6.11 -0.36
C GLY A 173 -9.71 7.38 -0.93
N LEU A 174 -8.56 7.82 -0.43
CA LEU A 174 -7.81 8.94 -0.97
C LEU A 174 -6.66 8.43 -1.85
N GLY A 175 -6.39 9.15 -2.93
CA GLY A 175 -5.24 8.86 -3.79
C GLY A 175 -3.98 9.66 -3.47
N LEU A 176 -4.12 10.69 -2.63
CA LEU A 176 -3.05 11.52 -2.06
C LEU A 176 -3.31 11.69 -0.56
N ASP A 177 -2.31 12.16 0.19
CA ASP A 177 -2.51 12.48 1.60
C ASP A 177 -3.53 13.63 1.79
N PRO A 178 -4.25 13.68 2.92
CA PRO A 178 -5.33 14.65 3.14
C PRO A 178 -4.93 16.11 2.91
N GLU A 179 -3.68 16.47 3.24
CA GLU A 179 -3.14 17.83 3.12
C GLU A 179 -3.12 18.33 1.67
N TYR A 180 -2.93 17.43 0.68
CA TYR A 180 -2.98 17.77 -0.73
C TYR A 180 -4.36 18.25 -1.21
N TYR A 181 -5.42 17.82 -0.52
CA TYR A 181 -6.78 18.22 -0.86
C TYR A 181 -7.22 19.49 -0.15
N THR A 182 -6.75 19.70 1.10
CA THR A 182 -7.30 20.71 2.01
C THR A 182 -6.51 22.01 2.02
N GLN A 183 -5.18 21.94 2.06
CA GLN A 183 -4.31 23.11 2.19
C GLN A 183 -2.99 22.94 1.41
N PRO A 184 -3.03 22.64 0.10
CA PRO A 184 -1.81 22.39 -0.65
C PRO A 184 -0.95 23.64 -0.78
N ASN A 185 0.34 23.52 -0.46
CA ASN A 185 1.34 24.52 -0.81
C ASN A 185 1.62 24.51 -2.33
N GLU A 186 2.47 25.42 -2.84
CA GLU A 186 2.71 25.54 -4.30
C GLU A 186 3.26 24.25 -4.92
N GLN A 187 4.15 23.55 -4.24
CA GLN A 187 4.68 22.27 -4.71
C GLN A 187 3.59 21.18 -4.72
N GLN A 188 2.78 21.12 -3.68
CA GLN A 188 1.66 20.18 -3.58
C GLN A 188 0.57 20.46 -4.63
N LYS A 189 0.32 21.72 -4.99
CA LYS A 189 -0.59 22.08 -6.09
C LYS A 189 -0.14 21.47 -7.42
N ALA A 190 1.16 21.46 -7.69
CA ALA A 190 1.72 20.81 -8.88
C ALA A 190 1.47 19.29 -8.85
N VAL A 191 1.64 18.64 -7.70
CA VAL A 191 1.34 17.21 -7.52
C VAL A 191 -0.15 16.93 -7.74
N VAL A 192 -1.05 17.77 -7.18
CA VAL A 192 -2.50 17.63 -7.40
C VAL A 192 -2.87 17.78 -8.87
N ALA A 193 -2.24 18.73 -9.59
CA ALA A 193 -2.46 18.89 -11.03
C ALA A 193 -2.00 17.66 -11.83
N ALA A 194 -0.83 17.10 -11.51
CA ALA A 194 -0.31 15.87 -12.12
C ALA A 194 -1.22 14.67 -11.80
N TYR A 195 -1.67 14.53 -10.57
CA TYR A 195 -2.64 13.50 -10.15
C TYR A 195 -3.93 13.57 -10.97
N LYS A 196 -4.56 14.74 -11.07
CA LYS A 196 -5.77 14.92 -11.86
C LYS A 196 -5.54 14.63 -13.36
N SER A 197 -4.39 15.05 -13.89
CA SER A 197 -4.00 14.76 -15.28
C SER A 197 -3.89 13.25 -15.51
N LEU A 198 -3.18 12.53 -14.64
CA LEU A 198 -3.06 11.06 -14.70
C LEU A 198 -4.42 10.38 -14.66
N LYS A 199 -5.29 10.76 -13.71
CA LYS A 199 -6.62 10.16 -13.56
C LYS A 199 -7.52 10.42 -14.76
N ASN A 200 -7.46 11.62 -15.33
CA ASN A 200 -8.17 11.97 -16.55
C ASN A 200 -7.71 11.11 -17.75
N ASP A 201 -6.40 10.91 -17.88
CA ASP A 201 -5.85 10.09 -18.96
C ASP A 201 -6.20 8.62 -18.80
N TYR A 202 -6.17 8.08 -17.58
CA TYR A 202 -6.66 6.73 -17.31
C TYR A 202 -8.12 6.53 -17.75
N LEU A 203 -8.99 7.49 -17.49
CA LEU A 203 -10.39 7.42 -17.94
C LEU A 203 -10.51 7.43 -19.46
N LYS A 204 -9.69 8.22 -20.18
CA LYS A 204 -9.65 8.20 -21.65
C LYS A 204 -9.17 6.84 -22.16
N MET A 205 -8.11 6.29 -21.56
CA MET A 205 -7.52 5.00 -21.96
C MET A 205 -8.48 3.82 -21.81
N VAL A 206 -9.52 3.93 -20.97
CA VAL A 206 -10.58 2.93 -20.85
C VAL A 206 -11.85 3.29 -21.63
N GLY A 207 -11.71 4.17 -22.64
CA GLY A 207 -12.73 4.45 -23.65
C GLY A 207 -13.73 5.55 -23.31
N ASN A 208 -13.47 6.39 -22.30
CA ASN A 208 -14.29 7.60 -22.11
C ASN A 208 -13.89 8.70 -23.10
N ALA A 209 -14.88 9.38 -23.68
CA ALA A 209 -14.65 10.59 -24.46
C ALA A 209 -13.99 11.68 -23.59
N PRO A 210 -13.15 12.58 -24.14
CA PRO A 210 -12.38 13.55 -23.36
C PRO A 210 -13.18 14.39 -22.37
N ALA A 211 -14.35 14.91 -22.79
CA ALA A 211 -15.23 15.68 -21.93
C ALA A 211 -15.83 14.84 -20.78
N VAL A 212 -16.20 13.58 -21.05
CA VAL A 212 -16.71 12.64 -20.06
C VAL A 212 -15.62 12.24 -19.07
N ALA A 213 -14.41 11.97 -19.54
CA ALA A 213 -13.26 11.66 -18.69
C ALA A 213 -12.96 12.80 -17.72
N LYS A 214 -12.91 14.05 -18.23
CA LYS A 214 -12.71 15.24 -17.40
C LYS A 214 -13.79 15.38 -16.33
N LYS A 215 -15.07 15.27 -16.71
CA LYS A 215 -16.20 15.35 -15.77
C LYS A 215 -16.08 14.28 -14.68
N LYS A 216 -15.88 13.02 -15.04
CA LYS A 216 -15.73 11.91 -14.08
C LYS A 216 -14.55 12.11 -13.14
N MET A 217 -13.41 12.59 -13.65
CA MET A 217 -12.23 12.88 -12.82
C MET A 217 -12.56 13.95 -11.78
N GLU A 218 -13.21 15.07 -12.19
CA GLU A 218 -13.58 16.12 -11.25
C GLU A 218 -14.64 15.64 -10.22
N GLU A 219 -15.60 14.82 -10.62
CA GLU A 219 -16.60 14.23 -9.73
C GLU A 219 -15.97 13.31 -8.69
N ALA A 220 -15.04 12.45 -9.11
CA ALA A 220 -14.32 11.57 -8.19
C ALA A 220 -13.41 12.35 -7.24
N PHE A 221 -12.67 13.34 -7.76
CA PHE A 221 -11.82 14.20 -6.94
C PHE A 221 -12.63 15.02 -5.91
N ALA A 222 -13.81 15.48 -6.28
CA ALA A 222 -14.71 16.18 -5.33
C ALA A 222 -15.16 15.25 -4.19
N LEU A 223 -15.36 13.95 -4.46
CA LEU A 223 -15.68 12.97 -3.44
C LEU A 223 -14.48 12.71 -2.51
N GLU A 224 -13.28 12.49 -3.09
CA GLU A 224 -12.05 12.39 -2.31
C GLU A 224 -11.83 13.63 -1.42
N ASN A 225 -12.08 14.83 -1.93
CA ASN A 225 -11.94 16.09 -1.17
C ASN A 225 -12.90 16.16 0.02
N ARG A 226 -14.13 15.61 -0.10
CA ARG A 226 -15.06 15.51 1.05
C ARG A 226 -14.48 14.63 2.15
N ILE A 227 -13.95 13.47 1.79
CA ILE A 227 -13.31 12.53 2.73
C ILE A 227 -12.07 13.19 3.36
N ALA A 228 -11.21 13.81 2.56
CA ALA A 228 -9.97 14.44 3.02
C ALA A 228 -10.18 15.52 4.07
N LYS A 229 -11.28 16.29 3.97
CA LYS A 229 -11.61 17.36 4.93
C LYS A 229 -11.81 16.88 6.37
N VAL A 230 -12.17 15.64 6.55
CA VAL A 230 -12.42 15.01 7.86
C VAL A 230 -11.40 13.93 8.21
N SER A 231 -10.51 13.61 7.28
CA SER A 231 -9.45 12.64 7.49
C SER A 231 -8.40 13.16 8.46
N TYR A 232 -7.86 12.26 9.25
CA TYR A 232 -6.71 12.54 10.10
C TYR A 232 -5.49 12.76 9.22
N ASP A 233 -4.72 13.79 9.53
CA ASP A 233 -3.42 14.06 8.92
C ASP A 233 -2.37 13.02 9.33
N GLN A 234 -1.17 13.11 8.75
CA GLN A 234 -0.10 12.16 9.03
C GLN A 234 0.36 12.17 10.50
N VAL A 235 0.22 13.29 11.21
CA VAL A 235 0.63 13.40 12.63
C VAL A 235 -0.43 12.71 13.50
N LYS A 236 -1.71 13.07 13.34
CA LYS A 236 -2.81 12.49 14.11
C LYS A 236 -2.97 10.99 13.83
N SER A 237 -2.73 10.54 12.61
CA SER A 237 -2.77 9.12 12.23
C SER A 237 -1.69 8.26 12.90
N ARG A 238 -0.64 8.86 13.45
CA ARG A 238 0.42 8.14 14.18
C ARG A 238 0.20 8.11 15.69
N ASP A 239 -0.76 8.84 16.21
CA ASP A 239 -1.08 8.84 17.64
C ASP A 239 -1.93 7.60 18.00
N PRO A 240 -1.38 6.61 18.75
CA PRO A 240 -2.10 5.39 19.08
C PRO A 240 -3.35 5.64 19.92
N GLN A 241 -3.40 6.70 20.70
CA GLN A 241 -4.56 7.04 21.54
C GLN A 241 -5.67 7.68 20.70
N ALA A 242 -5.30 8.59 19.79
CA ALA A 242 -6.23 9.24 18.89
C ALA A 242 -6.86 8.28 17.85
N ASN A 243 -6.25 7.11 17.65
CA ASN A 243 -6.68 6.10 16.67
C ASN A 243 -7.19 4.81 17.32
N TYR A 244 -7.62 4.85 18.59
CA TYR A 244 -8.13 3.66 19.29
C TYR A 244 -9.51 3.90 19.88
N HIS A 245 -10.54 3.43 19.19
CA HIS A 245 -11.95 3.57 19.57
C HIS A 245 -12.64 2.19 19.56
N PRO A 246 -12.27 1.30 20.51
CA PRO A 246 -12.81 -0.06 20.55
C PRO A 246 -14.29 -0.05 20.92
N MET A 247 -15.08 -0.83 20.20
CA MET A 247 -16.51 -0.99 20.45
C MET A 247 -16.94 -2.44 20.21
N THR A 248 -18.17 -2.79 20.60
CA THR A 248 -18.75 -4.09 20.25
C THR A 248 -19.28 -4.07 18.83
N TRP A 249 -19.51 -5.27 18.25
CA TRP A 249 -20.13 -5.37 16.92
C TRP A 249 -21.52 -4.72 16.88
N GLU A 250 -22.32 -4.88 17.94
CA GLU A 250 -23.63 -4.25 18.05
C GLU A 250 -23.54 -2.73 18.08
N GLN A 251 -22.54 -2.18 18.78
CA GLN A 251 -22.28 -0.74 18.76
C GLN A 251 -21.91 -0.24 17.37
N LEU A 252 -21.03 -0.97 16.65
CA LEU A 252 -20.69 -0.60 15.26
C LEU A 252 -21.93 -0.54 14.37
N LEU A 253 -22.81 -1.56 14.43
CA LEU A 253 -24.04 -1.57 13.65
C LEU A 253 -25.00 -0.44 14.00
N LYS A 254 -25.02 -0.02 15.25
CA LYS A 254 -25.86 1.08 15.74
C LYS A 254 -25.29 2.44 15.36
N ASP A 255 -24.00 2.63 15.52
CA ASP A 255 -23.33 3.91 15.37
C ASP A 255 -23.01 4.22 13.90
N TYR A 256 -22.86 3.19 13.06
CA TYR A 256 -22.57 3.31 11.62
C TYR A 256 -23.57 2.51 10.76
N PRO A 257 -24.88 2.84 10.82
CA PRO A 257 -25.94 2.07 10.17
C PRO A 257 -26.00 2.22 8.64
N GLY A 258 -25.30 3.21 8.08
CA GLY A 258 -25.25 3.47 6.63
C GLY A 258 -24.38 2.52 5.84
N ILE A 259 -23.61 1.66 6.51
CA ILE A 259 -22.70 0.66 5.91
C ILE A 259 -23.18 -0.73 6.27
N ASP A 260 -23.27 -1.63 5.28
CA ASP A 260 -23.66 -3.03 5.52
C ASP A 260 -22.49 -3.87 6.03
N TRP A 261 -22.10 -3.63 7.30
CA TRP A 261 -20.99 -4.30 7.96
C TRP A 261 -21.15 -5.82 8.00
N ASN A 262 -22.36 -6.33 8.14
CA ASN A 262 -22.61 -7.78 8.13
C ASN A 262 -22.31 -8.38 6.75
N TYR A 263 -22.62 -7.66 5.68
CA TYR A 263 -22.27 -8.09 4.34
C TYR A 263 -20.76 -8.06 4.11
N ILE A 264 -20.08 -6.99 4.52
CA ILE A 264 -18.62 -6.84 4.42
C ILE A 264 -17.93 -7.97 5.20
N LEU A 265 -18.32 -8.19 6.46
CA LEU A 265 -17.79 -9.27 7.30
C LEU A 265 -17.93 -10.64 6.64
N LYS A 266 -19.09 -10.90 6.04
CA LYS A 266 -19.39 -12.15 5.35
C LYS A 266 -18.49 -12.38 4.14
N ILE A 267 -18.33 -11.39 3.27
CA ILE A 267 -17.53 -11.55 2.04
C ILE A 267 -16.03 -11.61 2.34
N ALA A 268 -15.56 -10.91 3.38
CA ALA A 268 -14.20 -10.99 3.88
C ALA A 268 -13.87 -12.34 4.57
N GLY A 269 -14.88 -13.17 4.82
CA GLY A 269 -14.70 -14.49 5.42
C GLY A 269 -14.29 -14.45 6.90
N TYR A 270 -14.50 -13.33 7.59
CA TYR A 270 -14.19 -13.23 9.01
C TYR A 270 -15.31 -13.80 9.88
N PRO A 271 -14.97 -14.53 10.97
CA PRO A 271 -15.98 -15.06 11.86
C PRO A 271 -16.66 -13.93 12.65
N ASN A 272 -17.99 -13.91 12.68
CA ASN A 272 -18.74 -13.07 13.62
C ASN A 272 -18.85 -13.81 14.96
N ASN A 273 -17.87 -13.61 15.82
CA ASN A 273 -17.79 -14.23 17.14
C ASN A 273 -18.05 -13.24 18.30
N GLY A 274 -18.74 -12.13 18.03
CA GLY A 274 -19.01 -11.09 19.03
C GLY A 274 -17.75 -10.31 19.44
N GLY A 275 -16.70 -10.36 18.62
CA GLY A 275 -15.44 -9.69 18.88
C GLY A 275 -15.55 -8.17 18.94
N LYS A 276 -14.50 -7.55 19.45
CA LYS A 276 -14.36 -6.09 19.41
C LYS A 276 -13.94 -5.62 18.03
N VAL A 277 -14.39 -4.44 17.69
CA VAL A 277 -13.99 -3.69 16.50
C VAL A 277 -13.31 -2.40 16.97
N ASP A 278 -12.25 -2.00 16.32
CA ASP A 278 -11.63 -0.70 16.52
C ASP A 278 -11.91 0.20 15.31
N VAL A 279 -12.61 1.31 15.53
CA VAL A 279 -12.82 2.33 14.50
C VAL A 279 -11.79 3.42 14.68
N GLY A 280 -10.63 3.26 14.03
CA GLY A 280 -9.48 4.12 14.23
C GLY A 280 -9.76 5.61 13.96
N GLN A 281 -10.56 5.91 12.92
CA GLN A 281 -10.90 7.29 12.56
C GLN A 281 -12.41 7.41 12.33
N PRO A 282 -13.19 7.77 13.38
CA PRO A 282 -14.66 7.83 13.33
C PRO A 282 -15.22 8.84 12.32
N GLU A 283 -14.65 10.04 12.26
CA GLU A 283 -15.18 11.14 11.43
C GLU A 283 -15.15 10.83 9.94
N PRO A 284 -14.05 10.31 9.36
CA PRO A 284 -14.03 9.84 7.97
C PRO A 284 -15.04 8.75 7.66
N VAL A 285 -15.23 7.78 8.58
CA VAL A 285 -16.23 6.71 8.38
C VAL A 285 -17.65 7.26 8.32
N HIS A 286 -18.00 8.19 9.22
CA HIS A 286 -19.29 8.89 9.17
C HIS A 286 -19.48 9.72 7.89
N GLU A 287 -18.42 10.35 7.37
CA GLU A 287 -18.53 11.07 6.10
C GLU A 287 -18.76 10.12 4.93
N VAL A 288 -18.13 8.95 4.94
CA VAL A 288 -18.39 7.91 3.94
C VAL A 288 -19.85 7.46 3.98
N GLU A 289 -20.45 7.26 5.16
CA GLU A 289 -21.89 6.96 5.26
C GLU A 289 -22.75 8.03 4.58
N LYS A 290 -22.45 9.31 4.85
CA LYS A 290 -23.16 10.44 4.22
C LYS A 290 -22.96 10.45 2.70
N ILE A 291 -21.75 10.17 2.23
CA ILE A 291 -21.44 10.05 0.80
C ILE A 291 -22.27 8.92 0.19
N LEU A 292 -22.25 7.74 0.78
CA LEU A 292 -23.01 6.60 0.28
C LEU A 292 -24.53 6.88 0.27
N ALA A 293 -25.04 7.65 1.23
CA ALA A 293 -26.45 8.01 1.29
C ALA A 293 -26.85 9.12 0.32
N THR A 294 -25.99 10.12 0.07
CA THR A 294 -26.40 11.39 -0.55
C THR A 294 -25.71 11.72 -1.88
N ALA A 295 -24.51 11.20 -2.15
CA ALA A 295 -23.78 11.54 -3.37
C ALA A 295 -24.58 11.11 -4.63
N PRO A 296 -24.57 11.88 -5.71
CA PRO A 296 -25.17 11.48 -6.98
C PRO A 296 -24.66 10.11 -7.45
N LEU A 297 -25.53 9.31 -8.04
CA LEU A 297 -25.16 7.95 -8.51
C LEU A 297 -24.00 7.99 -9.51
N ASP A 298 -23.99 8.97 -10.42
CA ASP A 298 -22.93 9.12 -11.41
C ASP A 298 -21.59 9.50 -10.78
N GLN A 299 -21.59 10.28 -9.68
CA GLN A 299 -20.39 10.60 -8.93
C GLN A 299 -19.80 9.35 -8.26
N LEU A 300 -20.64 8.51 -7.64
CA LEU A 300 -20.19 7.23 -7.07
C LEU A 300 -19.64 6.29 -8.16
N LYS A 301 -20.28 6.24 -9.34
CA LYS A 301 -19.76 5.48 -10.48
C LYS A 301 -18.41 5.99 -10.96
N ALA A 302 -18.24 7.30 -11.05
CA ALA A 302 -16.98 7.93 -11.47
C ALA A 302 -15.83 7.58 -10.50
N TYR A 303 -16.10 7.66 -9.19
CA TYR A 303 -15.14 7.24 -8.17
C TYR A 303 -14.76 5.76 -8.30
N MET A 304 -15.74 4.86 -8.40
CA MET A 304 -15.48 3.42 -8.56
C MET A 304 -14.74 3.09 -9.86
N GLU A 305 -15.11 3.74 -10.97
CA GLU A 305 -14.43 3.53 -12.25
C GLU A 305 -12.95 3.91 -12.15
N LEU A 306 -12.66 5.06 -11.53
CA LEU A 306 -11.28 5.49 -11.28
C LEU A 306 -10.52 4.56 -10.33
N ALA A 307 -11.15 4.07 -9.28
CA ALA A 307 -10.57 3.11 -8.35
C ALA A 307 -10.18 1.81 -9.08
N VAL A 308 -11.08 1.25 -9.88
CA VAL A 308 -10.83 0.03 -10.68
C VAL A 308 -9.67 0.24 -11.64
N VAL A 309 -9.64 1.35 -12.38
CA VAL A 309 -8.56 1.61 -13.34
C VAL A 309 -7.24 1.82 -12.62
N SER A 310 -7.23 2.59 -11.54
CA SER A 310 -6.00 2.94 -10.80
C SER A 310 -5.35 1.73 -10.14
N SER A 311 -6.15 0.86 -9.50
CA SER A 311 -5.65 -0.36 -8.87
C SER A 311 -5.13 -1.38 -9.88
N SER A 312 -5.64 -1.35 -11.12
CA SER A 312 -5.27 -2.28 -12.18
C SER A 312 -4.15 -1.76 -13.09
N ALA A 313 -3.90 -0.46 -13.14
CA ALA A 313 -3.05 0.21 -14.14
C ALA A 313 -1.66 -0.43 -14.31
N GLY A 314 -1.03 -0.86 -13.20
CA GLY A 314 0.28 -1.51 -13.24
C GLY A 314 0.31 -2.88 -13.91
N MET A 315 -0.86 -3.53 -14.08
CA MET A 315 -1.00 -4.85 -14.68
C MET A 315 -1.60 -4.82 -16.10
N LEU A 316 -2.01 -3.63 -16.57
CA LEU A 316 -2.55 -3.43 -17.92
C LEU A 316 -1.43 -3.21 -18.95
N SER A 317 -1.73 -2.62 -20.11
CA SER A 317 -0.71 -2.35 -21.13
C SER A 317 0.37 -1.39 -20.64
N ASP A 318 1.53 -1.42 -21.30
CA ASP A 318 2.67 -0.55 -20.98
C ASP A 318 2.32 0.94 -21.04
N ALA A 319 1.32 1.33 -21.83
CA ALA A 319 0.84 2.70 -21.88
C ALA A 319 0.35 3.21 -20.52
N PHE A 320 -0.36 2.36 -19.72
CA PHE A 320 -0.80 2.72 -18.38
C PHE A 320 0.39 2.89 -17.40
N SER A 321 1.35 1.95 -17.46
CA SER A 321 2.54 2.01 -16.60
C SER A 321 3.43 3.21 -16.94
N LYS A 322 3.68 3.48 -18.23
CA LYS A 322 4.42 4.65 -18.69
C LYS A 322 3.77 5.95 -18.22
N ARG A 323 2.45 6.06 -18.42
CA ARG A 323 1.71 7.27 -18.01
C ARG A 323 1.75 7.52 -16.50
N LYS A 324 1.85 6.46 -15.68
CA LYS A 324 2.02 6.59 -14.23
C LYS A 324 3.42 7.10 -13.86
N PHE A 325 4.42 6.74 -14.63
CA PHE A 325 5.82 7.09 -14.37
C PHE A 325 6.15 8.54 -14.81
N GLU A 326 5.49 9.06 -15.82
CA GLU A 326 5.58 10.46 -16.27
C GLU A 326 5.03 11.47 -15.24
#